data_d565d9f21e02ab10740ba9ba8bf5bdaf
#
_entry.id   d565d9f21e02ab10740ba9ba8bf5bdaf
#
_cell.length_a   1.000
_cell.length_b   1.000
_cell.length_c   1.000
_cell.angle_alpha   90.00
_cell.angle_beta   90.00
_cell.angle_gamma   90.00
#
_symmetry.space_group_name_H-M   'P 1'
#
loop_
_entity.id
_entity.type
_entity.pdbx_description
1 polymer ?
#
loop_
_entity_poly.entity_id
_entity_poly.type
_entity_poly.pdbx_seq_one_letter_code
_entity_poly.pdbx_strand_id
1 'polypeptide(L)'
;MLLSVTNSNIPTFNGDWLAPGAHLCSIVSSNIGLKRGGFVRQMRREVDDRTLRRADIIVCNSKDQEKLDEPAVLWEPVQQGVISWDKVWDFRELLSSQVPGRTNERQISFFKNNAFWGVGDQVIGALFYRRALEKGLGTKLPIDGAEYRES
;
A
#
# COMPACT_ATOMS: atom_id res chain seq x y z
N MET A 1 -13.47 -8.74 -3.60
CA MET A 1 -12.23 -8.10 -3.14
C MET A 1 -11.05 -8.99 -3.53
N LEU A 2 -9.96 -8.41 -4.02
CA LEU A 2 -8.71 -9.07 -4.40
C LEU A 2 -7.56 -8.42 -3.62
N LEU A 3 -6.76 -9.24 -2.93
CA LEU A 3 -5.55 -8.80 -2.23
C LEU A 3 -4.34 -9.41 -2.95
N SER A 4 -3.47 -8.57 -3.46
CA SER A 4 -2.21 -8.97 -4.07
C SER A 4 -1.07 -8.67 -3.10
N VAL A 5 -0.50 -9.74 -2.53
CA VAL A 5 0.59 -9.69 -1.56
C VAL A 5 1.58 -10.79 -1.94
N THR A 6 2.25 -10.59 -3.06
CA THR A 6 3.11 -11.60 -3.67
C THR A 6 4.58 -11.19 -3.62
N ASN A 7 5.48 -12.08 -3.99
CA ASN A 7 6.87 -11.78 -4.26
C ASN A 7 7.17 -11.68 -5.77
N SER A 8 6.15 -11.40 -6.58
CA SER A 8 6.29 -11.32 -8.03
C SER A 8 7.04 -10.06 -8.47
N ASN A 9 7.82 -10.20 -9.53
CA ASN A 9 8.47 -9.07 -10.20
C ASN A 9 7.62 -8.49 -11.36
N ILE A 10 6.54 -9.18 -11.73
CA ILE A 10 5.66 -8.83 -12.84
C ILE A 10 4.21 -8.88 -12.36
N PRO A 11 3.28 -8.22 -13.08
CA PRO A 11 1.84 -8.29 -12.79
C PRO A 11 1.36 -9.73 -12.67
N THR A 12 0.56 -10.00 -11.64
CA THR A 12 0.14 -11.36 -11.28
C THR A 12 -1.17 -11.78 -11.93
N PHE A 13 -1.89 -10.84 -12.54
CA PHE A 13 -3.14 -11.06 -13.27
C PHE A 13 -3.32 -10.00 -14.34
N ASN A 14 -4.25 -10.26 -15.26
CA ASN A 14 -4.64 -9.30 -16.28
C ASN A 14 -5.77 -8.41 -15.73
N GLY A 15 -5.59 -7.09 -15.80
CA GLY A 15 -6.59 -6.11 -15.37
C GLY A 15 -7.95 -6.24 -16.06
N ASP A 16 -8.02 -6.86 -17.25
CA ASP A 16 -9.30 -7.13 -17.94
C ASP A 16 -10.19 -8.13 -17.21
N TRP A 17 -9.63 -8.96 -16.34
CA TRP A 17 -10.39 -9.93 -15.54
C TRP A 17 -11.16 -9.31 -14.36
N LEU A 18 -10.87 -8.05 -14.02
CA LEU A 18 -11.56 -7.37 -12.94
C LEU A 18 -13.03 -7.15 -13.30
N ALA A 19 -13.93 -7.71 -12.51
CA ALA A 19 -15.34 -7.45 -12.64
C ALA A 19 -15.70 -6.02 -12.19
N PRO A 20 -16.80 -5.43 -12.72
CA PRO A 20 -17.34 -4.20 -12.17
C PRO A 20 -17.56 -4.33 -10.65
N GLY A 21 -17.24 -3.28 -9.90
CA GLY A 21 -17.35 -3.29 -8.45
C GLY A 21 -16.18 -3.95 -7.71
N ALA A 22 -15.17 -4.45 -8.42
CA ALA A 22 -14.01 -5.03 -7.78
C ALA A 22 -13.28 -4.02 -6.90
N HIS A 23 -12.82 -4.48 -5.73
CA HIS A 23 -11.84 -3.76 -4.92
C HIS A 23 -10.54 -4.54 -4.92
N LEU A 24 -9.46 -3.86 -5.27
CA LEU A 24 -8.12 -4.41 -5.32
C LEU A 24 -7.22 -3.67 -4.34
N CYS A 25 -6.46 -4.42 -3.54
CA CYS A 25 -5.37 -3.91 -2.74
C CYS A 25 -4.07 -4.58 -3.17
N SER A 26 -3.04 -3.80 -3.45
CA SER A 26 -1.69 -4.28 -3.77
C SER A 26 -0.69 -3.69 -2.79
N ILE A 27 0.23 -4.51 -2.32
CA ILE A 27 1.22 -4.13 -1.32
C ILE A 27 2.61 -4.01 -1.96
N VAL A 28 3.03 -5.02 -2.68
CA VAL A 28 4.42 -5.12 -3.13
C VAL A 28 4.72 -4.18 -4.28
N SER A 29 5.75 -3.36 -4.10
CA SER A 29 6.34 -2.50 -5.11
C SER A 29 7.82 -2.29 -4.77
N SER A 30 8.63 -2.00 -5.78
CA SER A 30 10.00 -1.53 -5.57
C SER A 30 10.07 -0.05 -5.90
N ASN A 31 10.90 0.68 -5.17
CA ASN A 31 11.22 2.06 -5.52
C ASN A 31 12.48 2.14 -6.38
N ILE A 32 12.70 3.28 -7.00
CA ILE A 32 13.84 3.52 -7.88
C ILE A 32 15.18 3.43 -7.15
N GLY A 33 15.21 3.76 -5.85
CA GLY A 33 16.42 3.65 -5.03
C GLY A 33 16.95 2.21 -4.94
N LEU A 34 16.06 1.23 -4.81
CA LEU A 34 16.44 -0.18 -4.80
C LEU A 34 17.04 -0.62 -6.14
N LYS A 35 16.51 -0.11 -7.26
CA LYS A 35 17.06 -0.39 -8.59
C LYS A 35 18.41 0.30 -8.79
N ARG A 36 18.53 1.58 -8.44
CA ARG A 36 19.78 2.35 -8.52
C ARG A 36 20.87 1.76 -7.62
N GLY A 37 20.50 1.26 -6.45
CA GLY A 37 21.42 0.57 -5.52
C GLY A 37 21.79 -0.86 -5.91
N GLY A 38 21.25 -1.39 -7.01
CA GLY A 38 21.55 -2.74 -7.49
C GLY A 38 20.87 -3.87 -6.70
N PHE A 39 19.96 -3.55 -5.76
CA PHE A 39 19.25 -4.55 -4.95
C PHE A 39 18.19 -5.29 -5.74
N VAL A 40 17.63 -4.68 -6.79
CA VAL A 40 16.69 -5.32 -7.72
C VAL A 40 17.09 -5.03 -9.17
N ARG A 41 16.93 -6.02 -10.04
CA ARG A 41 17.23 -5.85 -11.47
C ARG A 41 16.16 -5.05 -12.20
N GLN A 42 14.90 -5.30 -11.86
CA GLN A 42 13.74 -4.56 -12.36
C GLN A 42 12.84 -4.16 -11.20
N MET A 43 12.11 -3.08 -11.39
CA MET A 43 11.15 -2.62 -10.39
C MET A 43 9.96 -3.58 -10.35
N ARG A 44 9.56 -3.95 -9.12
CA ARG A 44 8.46 -4.89 -8.89
C ARG A 44 7.12 -4.17 -8.94
N ARG A 45 6.15 -4.80 -9.56
CA ARG A 45 4.75 -4.37 -9.49
C ARG A 45 3.83 -5.57 -9.64
N GLU A 46 2.76 -5.61 -8.86
CA GLU A 46 1.80 -6.70 -8.84
C GLU A 46 0.64 -6.49 -9.83
N VAL A 47 0.44 -5.26 -10.28
CA VAL A 47 -0.68 -4.88 -11.16
C VAL A 47 -0.16 -4.34 -12.48
N ASP A 48 -0.91 -4.57 -13.54
CA ASP A 48 -0.62 -4.06 -14.89
C ASP A 48 -1.22 -2.66 -15.10
N ASP A 49 -0.83 -2.02 -16.20
CA ASP A 49 -1.36 -0.71 -16.59
C ASP A 49 -2.85 -0.75 -16.87
N ARG A 50 -3.35 -1.89 -17.35
CA ARG A 50 -4.77 -2.08 -17.62
C ARG A 50 -5.61 -1.99 -16.36
N THR A 51 -5.14 -2.54 -15.25
CA THR A 51 -5.75 -2.40 -13.93
C THR A 51 -5.88 -0.92 -13.54
N LEU A 52 -4.80 -0.15 -13.67
CA LEU A 52 -4.77 1.26 -13.29
C LEU A 52 -5.68 2.13 -14.18
N ARG A 53 -5.71 1.85 -15.50
CA ARG A 53 -6.63 2.54 -16.41
C ARG A 53 -8.09 2.29 -16.07
N ARG A 54 -8.43 1.04 -15.72
CA ARG A 54 -9.79 0.61 -15.39
C ARG A 54 -10.25 0.99 -13.99
N ALA A 55 -9.32 1.23 -13.07
CA ALA A 55 -9.69 1.69 -11.74
C ALA A 55 -10.35 3.07 -11.82
N ASP A 56 -11.56 3.20 -11.34
CA ASP A 56 -12.28 4.46 -11.23
C ASP A 56 -11.72 5.31 -10.09
N ILE A 57 -11.24 4.64 -9.05
CA ILE A 57 -10.70 5.23 -7.83
C ILE A 57 -9.36 4.59 -7.54
N ILE A 58 -8.34 5.41 -7.41
CA ILE A 58 -7.00 4.98 -6.98
C ILE A 58 -6.65 5.72 -5.70
N VAL A 59 -6.30 4.97 -4.66
CA VAL A 59 -5.89 5.51 -3.37
C VAL A 59 -4.50 4.99 -3.02
N CYS A 60 -3.65 5.83 -2.46
CA CYS A 60 -2.38 5.45 -1.85
C CYS A 60 -2.28 5.98 -0.43
N ASN A 61 -1.33 5.49 0.35
CA ASN A 61 -1.11 5.97 1.71
C ASN A 61 -0.76 7.46 1.74
N SER A 62 0.15 7.89 0.85
CA SER A 62 0.56 9.30 0.70
C SER A 62 1.10 9.54 -0.71
N LYS A 63 0.52 10.50 -1.42
CA LYS A 63 1.01 10.91 -2.75
C LYS A 63 2.39 11.53 -2.70
N ASP A 64 2.71 12.26 -1.64
CA ASP A 64 4.01 12.87 -1.48
C ASP A 64 5.10 11.80 -1.30
N GLN A 65 4.79 10.75 -0.52
CA GLN A 65 5.70 9.62 -0.37
C GLN A 65 5.86 8.83 -1.68
N GLU A 66 4.75 8.60 -2.41
CA GLU A 66 4.81 7.95 -3.72
C GLU A 66 5.69 8.73 -4.71
N LYS A 67 5.64 10.05 -4.69
CA LYS A 67 6.50 10.90 -5.53
C LYS A 67 7.96 10.87 -5.10
N LEU A 68 8.22 10.75 -3.80
CA LEU A 68 9.58 10.69 -3.26
C LEU A 68 10.25 9.33 -3.52
N ASP A 69 9.50 8.24 -3.35
CA ASP A 69 10.02 6.88 -3.48
C ASP A 69 10.04 6.37 -4.92
N GLU A 70 9.33 7.02 -5.82
CA GLU A 70 9.22 6.66 -7.24
C GLU A 70 8.91 5.15 -7.44
N PRO A 71 7.84 4.59 -6.83
CA PRO A 71 7.56 3.17 -6.92
C PRO A 71 6.98 2.77 -8.29
N ALA A 72 7.26 1.55 -8.72
CA ALA A 72 6.84 1.03 -10.03
C ALA A 72 5.31 1.02 -10.25
N VAL A 73 4.52 0.95 -9.17
CA VAL A 73 3.06 0.77 -9.30
C VAL A 73 2.34 2.05 -9.69
N LEU A 74 2.75 3.20 -9.19
CA LEU A 74 2.10 4.49 -9.49
C LEU A 74 3.01 5.44 -10.25
N TRP A 75 4.27 5.57 -9.84
CA TRP A 75 5.20 6.52 -10.44
C TRP A 75 5.45 6.23 -11.93
N GLU A 76 5.86 5.01 -12.28
CA GLU A 76 6.13 4.66 -13.67
C GLU A 76 4.90 4.88 -14.57
N PRO A 77 3.69 4.40 -14.22
CA PRO A 77 2.48 4.64 -15.02
C PRO A 77 2.13 6.13 -15.17
N VAL A 78 2.39 6.95 -14.17
CA VAL A 78 2.19 8.41 -14.29
C VAL A 78 3.21 9.00 -15.27
N GLN A 79 4.49 8.65 -15.16
CA GLN A 79 5.53 9.12 -16.09
C GLN A 79 5.26 8.70 -17.53
N GLN A 80 4.65 7.54 -17.72
CA GLN A 80 4.28 6.99 -19.04
C GLN A 80 2.92 7.48 -19.55
N GLY A 81 2.21 8.33 -18.79
CA GLY A 81 0.90 8.84 -19.19
C GLY A 81 -0.24 7.79 -19.14
N VAL A 82 -0.04 6.69 -18.44
CA VAL A 82 -1.08 5.65 -18.25
C VAL A 82 -2.19 6.17 -17.35
N ILE A 83 -1.83 6.89 -16.29
CA ILE A 83 -2.71 7.59 -15.37
C ILE A 83 -2.11 8.97 -15.03
N SER A 84 -2.89 9.86 -14.42
CA SER A 84 -2.40 11.13 -13.85
C SER A 84 -2.50 11.12 -12.33
N TRP A 85 -1.73 12.00 -11.66
CA TRP A 85 -1.82 12.18 -10.21
C TRP A 85 -3.17 12.70 -9.75
N ASP A 86 -3.95 13.35 -10.62
CA ASP A 86 -5.30 13.81 -10.30
C ASP A 86 -6.28 12.65 -10.07
N LYS A 87 -5.98 11.48 -10.64
CA LYS A 87 -6.74 10.25 -10.43
C LYS A 87 -6.40 9.54 -9.12
N VAL A 88 -5.31 9.93 -8.47
CA VAL A 88 -4.80 9.29 -7.26
C VAL A 88 -5.14 10.14 -6.04
N TRP A 89 -5.76 9.53 -5.03
CA TRP A 89 -6.11 10.18 -3.78
C TRP A 89 -5.21 9.72 -2.64
N ASP A 90 -4.95 10.61 -1.69
CA ASP A 90 -4.38 10.25 -0.40
C ASP A 90 -5.40 9.49 0.44
N PHE A 91 -4.97 8.49 1.17
CA PHE A 91 -5.84 7.76 2.10
C PHE A 91 -6.45 8.69 3.16
N ARG A 92 -5.72 9.71 3.61
CA ARG A 92 -6.24 10.73 4.54
C ARG A 92 -7.39 11.55 3.94
N GLU A 93 -7.35 11.86 2.63
CA GLU A 93 -8.42 12.59 1.93
C GLU A 93 -9.71 11.77 1.94
N LEU A 94 -9.58 10.45 1.76
CA LEU A 94 -10.73 9.54 1.84
C LEU A 94 -11.28 9.45 3.27
N LEU A 95 -10.43 9.29 4.28
CA LEU A 95 -10.84 9.19 5.69
C LEU A 95 -11.49 10.47 6.21
N SER A 96 -11.03 11.64 5.74
CA SER A 96 -11.59 12.94 6.11
C SER A 96 -12.76 13.38 5.24
N SER A 97 -13.25 12.50 4.35
CA SER A 97 -14.36 12.77 3.43
C SER A 97 -14.13 13.97 2.50
N GLN A 98 -12.87 14.32 2.25
CA GLN A 98 -12.51 15.34 1.25
C GLN A 98 -12.72 14.82 -0.18
N VAL A 99 -12.68 13.51 -0.36
CA VAL A 99 -13.02 12.82 -1.61
C VAL A 99 -14.12 11.79 -1.35
N PRO A 100 -15.03 11.58 -2.31
CA PRO A 100 -16.26 10.83 -2.04
C PRO A 100 -16.07 9.31 -1.90
N GLY A 101 -14.91 8.78 -2.24
CA GLY A 101 -14.73 7.34 -2.33
C GLY A 101 -15.57 6.73 -3.47
N ARG A 102 -16.07 5.52 -3.27
CA ARG A 102 -16.98 4.87 -4.24
C ARG A 102 -18.36 5.50 -4.13
N THR A 103 -18.90 5.90 -5.27
CA THR A 103 -20.23 6.51 -5.38
C THR A 103 -21.27 5.56 -5.97
N ASN A 104 -20.85 4.39 -6.48
CA ASN A 104 -21.74 3.33 -6.93
C ASN A 104 -21.02 1.96 -6.84
N GLU A 105 -21.83 0.88 -6.91
CA GLU A 105 -21.35 -0.48 -6.73
C GLU A 105 -20.52 -1.03 -7.91
N ARG A 106 -20.56 -0.38 -9.06
CA ARG A 106 -19.87 -0.84 -10.26
C ARG A 106 -18.44 -0.31 -10.37
N GLN A 107 -18.11 0.74 -9.62
CA GLN A 107 -16.76 1.33 -9.65
C GLN A 107 -15.71 0.35 -9.18
N ILE A 108 -14.64 0.24 -9.96
CA ILE A 108 -13.43 -0.51 -9.59
C ILE A 108 -12.55 0.42 -8.74
N SER A 109 -12.18 -0.04 -7.56
CA SER A 109 -11.29 0.71 -6.68
C SER A 109 -9.97 -0.02 -6.46
N PHE A 110 -8.89 0.72 -6.50
CA PHE A 110 -7.53 0.23 -6.27
C PHE A 110 -6.89 0.98 -5.09
N PHE A 111 -6.38 0.23 -4.13
CA PHE A 111 -5.60 0.76 -3.01
C PHE A 111 -4.15 0.28 -3.11
N LYS A 112 -3.24 1.22 -3.33
CA LYS A 112 -1.81 0.97 -3.18
C LYS A 112 -1.42 1.14 -1.73
N ASN A 113 -1.25 0.03 -1.06
CA ASN A 113 -0.86 0.00 0.34
C ASN A 113 0.66 -0.12 0.44
N ASN A 114 1.29 0.81 1.13
CA ASN A 114 2.74 0.80 1.35
C ASN A 114 3.14 0.07 2.65
N ALA A 115 2.28 -0.73 3.17
CA ALA A 115 2.35 -1.66 4.31
C ALA A 115 3.21 -1.30 5.55
N PHE A 116 4.22 -0.46 5.52
CA PHE A 116 5.19 -0.35 6.60
C PHE A 116 5.74 1.06 6.83
N TRP A 117 4.89 2.00 7.17
CA TRP A 117 5.41 3.31 7.55
C TRP A 117 4.95 3.71 8.96
N GLY A 118 5.30 2.84 9.93
CA GLY A 118 5.35 3.16 11.34
C GLY A 118 4.02 3.37 12.05
N VAL A 119 3.16 4.24 11.57
CA VAL A 119 1.93 4.62 12.28
C VAL A 119 0.92 3.47 12.33
N GLY A 120 0.69 2.78 11.21
CA GLY A 120 -0.22 1.64 11.14
C GLY A 120 0.23 0.49 12.06
N ASP A 121 1.51 0.16 12.00
CA ASP A 121 2.10 -0.91 12.82
C ASP A 121 2.04 -0.57 14.31
N GLN A 122 2.31 0.68 14.68
CA GLN A 122 2.22 1.15 16.07
C GLN A 122 0.79 1.07 16.60
N VAL A 123 -0.20 1.53 15.83
CA VAL A 123 -1.61 1.49 16.24
C VAL A 123 -2.11 0.05 16.38
N ILE A 124 -1.83 -0.80 15.40
CA ILE A 124 -2.21 -2.21 15.40
C ILE A 124 -1.47 -2.93 16.52
N GLY A 125 -0.16 -2.74 16.65
CA GLY A 125 0.64 -3.33 17.72
C GLY A 125 0.14 -2.96 19.11
N ALA A 126 -0.16 -1.68 19.35
CA ALA A 126 -0.74 -1.21 20.60
C ALA A 126 -2.12 -1.80 20.89
N LEU A 127 -2.95 -1.98 19.84
CA LEU A 127 -4.26 -2.63 19.98
C LEU A 127 -4.12 -4.11 20.37
N PHE A 128 -3.25 -4.85 19.67
CA PHE A 128 -2.98 -6.25 19.99
C PHE A 128 -2.42 -6.42 21.39
N TYR A 129 -1.44 -5.59 21.77
CA TYR A 129 -0.87 -5.61 23.10
C TYR A 129 -1.92 -5.38 24.21
N ARG A 130 -2.76 -4.35 24.07
CA ARG A 130 -3.85 -4.10 25.02
C ARG A 130 -4.80 -5.27 25.13
N ARG A 131 -5.26 -5.81 24.00
CA ARG A 131 -6.17 -6.96 23.99
C ARG A 131 -5.55 -8.25 24.54
N ALA A 132 -4.25 -8.44 24.35
CA ALA A 132 -3.53 -9.57 24.95
C ALA A 132 -3.48 -9.43 26.47
N LEU A 133 -3.19 -8.24 27.02
CA LEU A 133 -3.22 -7.98 28.44
C LEU A 133 -4.62 -8.21 29.05
N GLU A 134 -5.67 -7.68 28.43
CA GLU A 134 -7.06 -7.86 28.86
C GLU A 134 -7.48 -9.34 28.94
N LYS A 135 -6.96 -10.16 28.03
CA LYS A 135 -7.26 -11.59 27.93
C LYS A 135 -6.26 -12.49 28.67
N GLY A 136 -5.23 -11.92 29.31
CA GLY A 136 -4.17 -12.69 29.97
C GLY A 136 -3.36 -13.56 28.99
N LEU A 137 -3.22 -13.13 27.73
CA LEU A 137 -2.46 -13.86 26.70
C LEU A 137 -1.01 -13.39 26.66
N GLY A 138 -0.11 -14.33 26.40
CA GLY A 138 1.31 -14.10 26.27
C GLY A 138 2.09 -14.26 27.58
N THR A 139 3.40 -14.09 27.51
CA THR A 139 4.31 -14.16 28.65
C THR A 139 4.99 -12.82 28.85
N LYS A 140 4.90 -12.26 30.06
CA LYS A 140 5.63 -11.06 30.40
C LYS A 140 7.11 -11.42 30.63
N LEU A 141 7.96 -10.91 29.75
CA LEU A 141 9.40 -11.07 29.92
C LEU A 141 9.93 -10.07 30.96
N PRO A 142 10.91 -10.46 31.80
CA PRO A 142 11.56 -9.59 32.76
C PRO A 142 12.58 -8.68 32.06
N ILE A 143 12.09 -7.87 31.12
CA ILE A 143 12.92 -6.89 30.40
C ILE A 143 12.58 -5.53 31.01
N ASP A 144 13.36 -5.13 32.00
CA ASP A 144 13.31 -3.76 32.52
C ASP A 144 14.09 -2.90 31.53
N GLY A 145 13.39 -1.95 30.90
CA GLY A 145 13.98 -1.03 29.89
C GLY A 145 15.08 -0.10 30.41
N ALA A 146 15.61 -0.35 31.63
CA ALA A 146 16.64 0.44 32.28
C ALA A 146 18.09 0.02 31.92
N GLU A 147 18.30 -1.07 31.19
CA GLU A 147 19.66 -1.58 30.92
C GLU A 147 20.18 -1.37 29.47
N TYR A 148 19.48 -0.61 28.63
CA TYR A 148 20.06 -0.16 27.38
C TYR A 148 21.01 1.02 27.66
N ARG A 149 22.19 0.72 28.20
CA ARG A 149 23.30 1.68 28.22
C ARG A 149 24.02 1.56 26.89
N GLU A 150 23.99 2.66 26.14
CA GLU A 150 24.86 2.84 24.98
C GLU A 150 26.33 2.62 25.42
N SER A 151 26.97 1.62 24.82
CA SER A 151 28.41 1.40 24.92
C SER A 151 29.12 2.04 23.72
#